data_371e06a7e6c4241106b173b3b00bc8b1
#
_entry.id   371e06a7e6c4241106b173b3b00bc8b1
#
_cell.length_a   1.000
_cell.length_b   1.000
_cell.length_c   1.000
_cell.angle_alpha   90.00
_cell.angle_beta   90.00
_cell.angle_gamma   90.00
#
_symmetry.space_group_name_H-M   'P 1'
#
loop_
_entity.id
_entity.type
_entity.pdbx_description
1 polymer ?
#
loop_
_entity_poly.entity_id
_entity_poly.type
_entity_poly.pdbx_seq_one_letter_code
_entity_poly.pdbx_strand_id
1 'polypeptide(L)'
;MNRMTTRRTVLVAGATTVFGRDVVRAQESSRTYRLGILSGGETREAPSWSVFFDEMGKEGFVEGRNLIVDWRFVGSPDQTGRAAAELVQLAPDVLIPGGSTPAITAAQQATRTIPMVGTADDMLGSGLVPSLARPGGNLTGISFMATELDGKRLEILMELVPASRHMAALVDPTITGQSQAETLRSAAASCGVELSIYPARGAEEIASAVNAAQAGGATALNVLASPDLNANRRIILDRTAALRLPAMYQWPETAEEGGLAAYGPRLATINRMKARQVVKVLRGAKPADIPVEQPDKFELIINLRTAKAIGLEVPAALLDRADEVIE
;
A
#
# COMPACT_ATOMS: atom_id res chain seq x y z
N MET A 1 -55.19 71.56 -40.03
CA MET A 1 -55.01 71.48 -38.58
C MET A 1 -54.38 70.16 -38.29
N ASN A 2 -53.06 70.19 -38.07
CA ASN A 2 -52.25 69.00 -38.02
C ASN A 2 -51.70 68.86 -36.60
N ARG A 3 -51.92 67.74 -35.93
CA ARG A 3 -51.32 67.44 -34.64
C ARG A 3 -50.26 66.34 -34.87
N MET A 4 -49.01 66.69 -34.71
CA MET A 4 -47.86 65.81 -34.63
C MET A 4 -47.85 65.12 -33.26
N THR A 5 -47.82 63.82 -33.25
CA THR A 5 -47.56 62.96 -32.06
C THR A 5 -46.14 62.41 -32.11
N THR A 6 -45.32 62.86 -31.19
CA THR A 6 -43.95 62.43 -31.02
C THR A 6 -43.90 61.08 -30.28
N ARG A 7 -43.32 60.03 -30.91
CA ARG A 7 -43.06 58.74 -30.24
C ARG A 7 -41.70 58.86 -29.51
N ARG A 8 -41.72 58.68 -28.19
CA ARG A 8 -40.53 58.47 -27.38
C ARG A 8 -40.20 56.98 -27.39
N THR A 9 -39.04 56.64 -27.94
CA THR A 9 -38.45 55.30 -27.85
C THR A 9 -37.73 55.16 -26.49
N VAL A 10 -38.19 54.25 -25.69
CA VAL A 10 -37.50 53.89 -24.42
C VAL A 10 -36.53 52.74 -24.75
N LEU A 11 -35.26 52.97 -24.66
CA LEU A 11 -34.18 51.97 -24.69
C LEU A 11 -34.13 51.30 -23.29
N VAL A 12 -34.52 50.04 -23.22
CA VAL A 12 -34.25 49.22 -22.03
C VAL A 12 -32.89 48.54 -22.23
N ALA A 13 -31.89 49.00 -21.49
CA ALA A 13 -30.61 48.33 -21.44
C ALA A 13 -30.72 47.10 -20.54
N GLY A 14 -30.64 45.93 -21.14
CA GLY A 14 -30.56 44.63 -20.43
C GLY A 14 -29.16 44.45 -19.89
N ALA A 15 -28.95 44.60 -18.60
CA ALA A 15 -27.75 44.19 -17.88
C ALA A 15 -27.82 42.68 -17.64
N THR A 16 -27.17 41.88 -18.46
CA THR A 16 -26.94 40.43 -18.21
C THR A 16 -25.87 40.31 -17.12
N THR A 17 -26.27 40.01 -15.91
CA THR A 17 -25.40 39.69 -14.79
C THR A 17 -24.74 38.31 -15.04
N VAL A 18 -23.47 38.36 -15.47
CA VAL A 18 -22.56 37.19 -15.42
C VAL A 18 -22.00 37.10 -14.00
N PHE A 19 -22.79 36.62 -13.05
CA PHE A 19 -22.34 36.29 -11.71
C PHE A 19 -22.88 34.91 -11.35
N GLY A 20 -22.11 33.86 -11.64
CA GLY A 20 -22.54 32.50 -11.28
C GLY A 20 -21.48 31.41 -11.25
N ARG A 21 -20.28 31.68 -11.79
CA ARG A 21 -19.24 30.63 -11.83
C ARG A 21 -18.10 30.80 -10.83
N ASP A 22 -17.80 32.03 -10.42
CA ASP A 22 -16.67 32.28 -9.51
C ASP A 22 -17.02 32.12 -8.02
N VAL A 23 -18.31 32.23 -7.64
CA VAL A 23 -18.75 32.09 -6.24
C VAL A 23 -18.68 30.65 -5.76
N VAL A 24 -18.92 29.67 -6.63
CA VAL A 24 -18.84 28.24 -6.26
C VAL A 24 -17.38 27.83 -6.03
N ARG A 25 -16.44 28.37 -6.78
CA ARG A 25 -15.01 28.07 -6.63
C ARG A 25 -14.37 28.75 -5.42
N ALA A 26 -14.88 29.91 -4.99
CA ALA A 26 -14.39 30.62 -3.80
C ALA A 26 -14.83 29.96 -2.49
N GLN A 27 -15.95 29.22 -2.50
CA GLN A 27 -16.47 28.55 -1.30
C GLN A 27 -15.78 27.21 -1.03
N GLU A 28 -15.22 26.54 -2.06
CA GLU A 28 -14.38 25.34 -1.88
C GLU A 28 -13.03 25.66 -1.25
N SER A 29 -12.52 26.90 -1.37
CA SER A 29 -11.22 27.32 -0.83
C SER A 29 -11.20 27.59 0.67
N SER A 30 -12.32 27.62 1.35
CA SER A 30 -12.42 27.96 2.79
C SER A 30 -12.57 26.73 3.71
N ARG A 31 -12.87 25.52 3.17
CA ARG A 31 -13.02 24.31 3.98
C ARG A 31 -11.65 23.70 4.26
N THR A 32 -11.35 23.47 5.53
CA THR A 32 -10.22 22.65 5.96
C THR A 32 -10.69 21.23 6.18
N TYR A 33 -10.03 20.28 5.54
CA TYR A 33 -10.29 18.85 5.66
C TYR A 33 -9.34 18.21 6.67
N ARG A 34 -9.75 17.09 7.25
CA ARG A 34 -8.95 16.35 8.22
C ARG A 34 -8.81 14.89 7.81
N LEU A 35 -7.58 14.39 7.76
CA LEU A 35 -7.26 12.97 7.59
C LEU A 35 -6.77 12.39 8.91
N GLY A 36 -7.26 11.20 9.25
CA GLY A 36 -6.69 10.38 10.32
C GLY A 36 -5.90 9.23 9.69
N ILE A 37 -4.60 9.12 9.98
CA ILE A 37 -3.74 8.05 9.45
C ILE A 37 -3.30 7.15 10.60
N LEU A 38 -3.67 5.86 10.50
CA LEU A 38 -3.23 4.80 11.39
C LEU A 38 -2.12 4.02 10.69
N SER A 39 -0.87 4.18 11.10
CA SER A 39 0.28 3.54 10.47
C SER A 39 0.84 2.42 11.36
N GLY A 40 1.03 1.23 10.77
CA GLY A 40 1.54 0.04 11.45
C GLY A 40 3.03 -0.26 11.19
N GLY A 41 3.80 0.68 10.66
CA GLY A 41 5.21 0.39 10.36
C GLY A 41 5.96 1.55 9.73
N GLU A 42 5.40 2.22 8.75
CA GLU A 42 6.09 3.34 8.09
C GLU A 42 5.92 4.64 8.87
N THR A 43 7.01 5.40 9.02
CA THR A 43 6.96 6.76 9.56
C THR A 43 6.40 7.73 8.52
N ARG A 44 6.03 8.92 8.96
CA ARG A 44 5.51 9.98 8.09
C ARG A 44 6.49 10.37 6.97
N GLU A 45 7.79 10.29 7.25
CA GLU A 45 8.89 10.66 6.36
C GLU A 45 9.20 9.60 5.31
N ALA A 46 8.53 8.44 5.36
CA ALA A 46 8.76 7.38 4.38
C ALA A 46 8.45 7.88 2.95
N PRO A 47 9.30 7.55 1.95
CA PRO A 47 9.12 8.02 0.57
C PRO A 47 7.76 7.68 -0.04
N SER A 48 7.16 6.57 0.39
CA SER A 48 5.82 6.14 -0.03
C SER A 48 4.74 7.18 0.29
N TRP A 49 4.84 7.88 1.44
CA TRP A 49 3.91 8.92 1.82
C TRP A 49 4.11 10.22 1.06
N SER A 50 5.35 10.56 0.65
CA SER A 50 5.56 11.73 -0.21
C SER A 50 4.77 11.61 -1.50
N VAL A 51 4.77 10.42 -2.13
CA VAL A 51 3.98 10.15 -3.34
C VAL A 51 2.47 10.32 -3.11
N PHE A 52 1.97 9.88 -1.94
CA PHE A 52 0.57 10.08 -1.56
C PHE A 52 0.22 11.57 -1.46
N PHE A 53 1.01 12.35 -0.72
CA PHE A 53 0.74 13.78 -0.53
C PHE A 53 0.97 14.60 -1.80
N ASP A 54 1.91 14.22 -2.64
CA ASP A 54 2.11 14.85 -3.95
C ASP A 54 0.87 14.66 -4.85
N GLU A 55 0.29 13.46 -4.85
CA GLU A 55 -0.94 13.20 -5.62
C GLU A 55 -2.14 13.97 -5.03
N MET A 56 -2.27 14.02 -3.68
CA MET A 56 -3.26 14.87 -3.01
C MET A 56 -3.09 16.34 -3.38
N GLY A 57 -1.83 16.82 -3.42
CA GLY A 57 -1.47 18.19 -3.78
C GLY A 57 -1.87 18.57 -5.20
N LYS A 58 -1.70 17.68 -6.19
CA LYS A 58 -2.16 17.86 -7.59
C LYS A 58 -3.68 18.07 -7.65
N GLU A 59 -4.41 17.44 -6.75
CA GLU A 59 -5.86 17.54 -6.64
C GLU A 59 -6.34 18.69 -5.76
N GLY A 60 -5.39 19.53 -5.25
CA GLY A 60 -5.67 20.74 -4.49
C GLY A 60 -5.72 20.57 -2.97
N PHE A 61 -5.46 19.37 -2.43
CA PHE A 61 -5.44 19.09 -0.99
C PHE A 61 -4.00 19.16 -0.47
N VAL A 62 -3.67 20.22 0.26
CA VAL A 62 -2.29 20.53 0.70
C VAL A 62 -2.28 20.68 2.22
N GLU A 63 -1.45 19.89 2.90
CA GLU A 63 -1.26 19.98 4.33
C GLU A 63 -0.74 21.37 4.74
N GLY A 64 -1.28 21.89 5.86
CA GLY A 64 -0.98 23.24 6.33
C GLY A 64 -1.72 24.36 5.61
N ARG A 65 -2.40 24.08 4.48
CA ARG A 65 -3.23 25.06 3.76
C ARG A 65 -4.72 24.77 3.94
N ASN A 66 -5.18 23.60 3.53
CA ASN A 66 -6.59 23.18 3.59
C ASN A 66 -6.74 21.72 4.02
N LEU A 67 -5.66 21.10 4.51
CA LEU A 67 -5.62 19.73 4.98
C LEU A 67 -4.88 19.67 6.32
N ILE A 68 -5.50 19.03 7.31
CA ILE A 68 -4.90 18.63 8.59
C ILE A 68 -4.71 17.12 8.55
N VAL A 69 -3.55 16.65 9.01
CA VAL A 69 -3.22 15.22 9.04
C VAL A 69 -2.83 14.80 10.44
N ASP A 70 -3.64 13.94 11.04
CA ASP A 70 -3.39 13.36 12.36
C ASP A 70 -2.85 11.93 12.20
N TRP A 71 -1.70 11.68 12.79
CA TRP A 71 -1.03 10.38 12.73
C TRP A 71 -1.12 9.64 14.05
N ARG A 72 -1.31 8.33 13.96
CA ARG A 72 -1.05 7.40 15.05
C ARG A 72 -0.19 6.26 14.54
N PHE A 73 0.96 6.11 15.18
CA PHE A 73 1.89 5.01 14.90
C PHE A 73 1.63 3.89 15.90
N VAL A 74 1.58 2.66 15.38
CA VAL A 74 1.27 1.47 16.17
C VAL A 74 2.47 0.53 16.10
N GLY A 75 3.17 0.37 17.22
CA GLY A 75 4.31 -0.53 17.34
C GLY A 75 3.91 -1.97 17.63
N SER A 76 2.69 -2.19 18.14
CA SER A 76 2.19 -3.52 18.51
C SER A 76 0.68 -3.64 18.24
N PRO A 77 0.16 -4.86 17.96
CA PRO A 77 -1.25 -5.08 17.63
C PRO A 77 -2.23 -4.64 18.73
N ASP A 78 -1.86 -4.77 19.99
CA ASP A 78 -2.68 -4.40 21.14
C ASP A 78 -2.96 -2.89 21.22
N GLN A 79 -2.08 -2.06 20.66
CA GLN A 79 -2.27 -0.61 20.59
C GLN A 79 -3.20 -0.16 19.47
N THR A 80 -3.46 -1.02 18.47
CA THR A 80 -4.15 -0.65 17.23
C THR A 80 -5.58 -0.16 17.50
N GLY A 81 -6.34 -0.86 18.35
CA GLY A 81 -7.71 -0.47 18.67
C GLY A 81 -7.79 0.87 19.38
N ARG A 82 -6.87 1.14 20.33
CA ARG A 82 -6.80 2.42 21.04
C ARG A 82 -6.44 3.56 20.08
N ALA A 83 -5.43 3.36 19.24
CA ALA A 83 -4.99 4.37 18.28
C ALA A 83 -6.09 4.70 17.24
N ALA A 84 -6.85 3.69 16.79
CA ALA A 84 -8.01 3.89 15.94
C ALA A 84 -9.10 4.72 16.63
N ALA A 85 -9.42 4.41 17.90
CA ALA A 85 -10.41 5.14 18.67
C ALA A 85 -9.99 6.61 18.92
N GLU A 86 -8.70 6.87 19.19
CA GLU A 86 -8.17 8.22 19.33
C GLU A 86 -8.32 9.05 18.04
N LEU A 87 -8.04 8.44 16.88
CA LEU A 87 -8.25 9.11 15.59
C LEU A 87 -9.74 9.40 15.32
N VAL A 88 -10.62 8.47 15.67
CA VAL A 88 -12.07 8.65 15.52
C VAL A 88 -12.58 9.84 16.36
N GLN A 89 -12.04 10.04 17.58
CA GLN A 89 -12.39 11.20 18.44
C GLN A 89 -12.04 12.54 17.80
N LEU A 90 -11.06 12.60 16.91
CA LEU A 90 -10.70 13.81 16.18
C LEU A 90 -11.67 14.12 15.02
N ALA A 91 -12.68 13.26 14.79
CA ALA A 91 -13.69 13.35 13.76
C ALA A 91 -13.11 13.68 12.37
N PRO A 92 -12.17 12.87 11.82
CA PRO A 92 -11.61 13.10 10.51
C PRO A 92 -12.66 12.95 9.41
N ASP A 93 -12.49 13.69 8.30
CA ASP A 93 -13.30 13.52 7.10
C ASP A 93 -13.04 12.17 6.42
N VAL A 94 -11.79 11.66 6.53
CA VAL A 94 -11.40 10.33 6.06
C VAL A 94 -10.41 9.71 7.03
N LEU A 95 -10.62 8.45 7.35
CA LEU A 95 -9.67 7.62 8.10
C LEU A 95 -8.92 6.70 7.11
N ILE A 96 -7.60 6.65 7.24
CA ILE A 96 -6.71 5.81 6.42
C ILE A 96 -6.08 4.78 7.35
N PRO A 97 -6.70 3.60 7.52
CA PRO A 97 -6.10 2.51 8.28
C PRO A 97 -4.99 1.87 7.44
N GLY A 98 -3.80 1.80 8.03
CA GLY A 98 -2.59 1.43 7.31
C GLY A 98 -2.43 -0.06 7.05
N GLY A 99 -2.27 -0.43 5.81
CA GLY A 99 -1.53 -1.55 5.24
C GLY A 99 -1.84 -2.98 5.70
N SER A 100 -2.83 -3.22 6.58
CA SER A 100 -3.09 -4.56 7.09
C SER A 100 -4.55 -4.80 7.49
N THR A 101 -5.01 -6.03 7.36
CA THR A 101 -6.35 -6.46 7.81
C THR A 101 -6.63 -6.13 9.28
N PRO A 102 -5.72 -6.38 10.25
CA PRO A 102 -5.94 -6.00 11.63
C PRO A 102 -6.17 -4.50 11.86
N ALA A 103 -5.43 -3.64 11.17
CA ALA A 103 -5.59 -2.19 11.29
C ALA A 103 -6.95 -1.72 10.76
N ILE A 104 -7.39 -2.26 9.62
CA ILE A 104 -8.71 -1.95 9.04
C ILE A 104 -9.82 -2.48 9.96
N THR A 105 -9.71 -3.69 10.47
CA THR A 105 -10.67 -4.28 11.41
C THR A 105 -10.81 -3.43 12.67
N ALA A 106 -9.71 -2.97 13.25
CA ALA A 106 -9.73 -2.08 14.41
C ALA A 106 -10.42 -0.74 14.11
N ALA A 107 -10.14 -0.16 12.94
CA ALA A 107 -10.82 1.06 12.49
C ALA A 107 -12.33 0.84 12.28
N GLN A 108 -12.74 -0.29 11.68
CA GLN A 108 -14.16 -0.65 11.51
C GLN A 108 -14.88 -0.88 12.85
N GLN A 109 -14.17 -1.38 13.86
CA GLN A 109 -14.72 -1.50 15.23
C GLN A 109 -14.88 -0.14 15.90
N ALA A 110 -13.97 0.79 15.65
CA ALA A 110 -13.99 2.12 16.25
C ALA A 110 -15.04 3.04 15.62
N THR A 111 -15.37 2.87 14.33
CA THR A 111 -16.38 3.71 13.63
C THR A 111 -17.12 2.96 12.54
N ARG A 112 -18.43 3.27 12.39
CA ARG A 112 -19.28 2.79 11.30
C ARG A 112 -19.70 3.91 10.35
N THR A 113 -19.30 5.14 10.63
CA THR A 113 -19.79 6.34 9.91
C THR A 113 -18.69 7.14 9.25
N ILE A 114 -17.49 7.23 9.85
CA ILE A 114 -16.37 7.94 9.25
C ILE A 114 -15.92 7.17 8.02
N PRO A 115 -15.84 7.82 6.84
CA PRO A 115 -15.33 7.21 5.63
C PRO A 115 -13.91 6.66 5.79
N MET A 116 -13.65 5.50 5.25
CA MET A 116 -12.33 4.86 5.30
C MET A 116 -11.83 4.51 3.91
N VAL A 117 -10.53 4.77 3.69
CA VAL A 117 -9.78 4.28 2.53
C VAL A 117 -8.62 3.44 3.03
N GLY A 118 -8.78 2.13 3.01
CA GLY A 118 -7.81 1.17 3.50
C GLY A 118 -6.93 0.56 2.40
N THR A 119 -5.85 -0.08 2.81
CA THR A 119 -5.08 -0.98 1.95
C THR A 119 -4.87 -2.29 2.68
N ALA A 120 -5.18 -3.40 2.03
CA ALA A 120 -4.94 -4.74 2.57
C ALA A 120 -4.54 -5.69 1.46
N ASP A 121 -4.03 -6.84 1.85
CA ASP A 121 -3.66 -7.91 0.94
C ASP A 121 -4.88 -8.40 0.15
N ASP A 122 -5.85 -8.98 0.84
CA ASP A 122 -7.11 -9.44 0.26
C ASP A 122 -8.29 -8.91 1.05
N MET A 123 -8.88 -7.82 0.57
CA MET A 123 -10.03 -7.18 1.23
C MET A 123 -11.30 -8.02 1.14
N LEU A 124 -11.46 -8.82 0.10
CA LEU A 124 -12.62 -9.68 -0.09
C LEU A 124 -12.50 -10.97 0.72
N GLY A 125 -11.41 -11.73 0.53
CA GLY A 125 -11.19 -13.00 1.22
C GLY A 125 -11.04 -12.86 2.72
N SER A 126 -10.53 -11.72 3.21
CA SER A 126 -10.48 -11.40 4.65
C SER A 126 -11.81 -10.91 5.23
N GLY A 127 -12.86 -10.80 4.41
CA GLY A 127 -14.19 -10.36 4.86
C GLY A 127 -14.31 -8.87 5.23
N LEU A 128 -13.33 -8.04 4.86
CA LEU A 128 -13.38 -6.60 5.11
C LEU A 128 -14.47 -5.90 4.30
N VAL A 129 -14.73 -6.39 3.09
CA VAL A 129 -15.80 -5.95 2.20
C VAL A 129 -16.53 -7.14 1.60
N PRO A 130 -17.85 -7.05 1.36
CA PRO A 130 -18.63 -8.12 0.76
C PRO A 130 -18.41 -8.26 -0.75
N SER A 131 -17.87 -7.24 -1.42
CA SER A 131 -17.60 -7.22 -2.86
C SER A 131 -16.60 -6.12 -3.18
N LEU A 132 -15.67 -6.38 -4.10
CA LEU A 132 -14.73 -5.36 -4.58
C LEU A 132 -15.44 -4.28 -5.41
N ALA A 133 -16.41 -4.66 -6.23
CA ALA A 133 -17.18 -3.72 -7.08
C ALA A 133 -18.13 -2.82 -6.29
N ARG A 134 -18.66 -3.34 -5.19
CA ARG A 134 -19.59 -2.61 -4.30
C ARG A 134 -19.25 -2.95 -2.85
N PRO A 135 -18.25 -2.26 -2.27
CA PRO A 135 -17.76 -2.61 -0.94
C PRO A 135 -18.81 -2.41 0.16
N GLY A 136 -19.76 -1.51 -0.04
CA GLY A 136 -20.78 -1.20 0.95
C GLY A 136 -20.20 -0.57 2.22
N GLY A 137 -21.07 -0.13 3.14
CA GLY A 137 -20.61 0.45 4.40
C GLY A 137 -19.76 1.72 4.22
N ASN A 138 -18.78 1.89 5.12
CA ASN A 138 -17.93 3.08 5.17
C ASN A 138 -16.46 2.82 4.75
N LEU A 139 -16.15 1.66 4.20
CA LEU A 139 -14.80 1.25 3.76
C LEU A 139 -14.74 1.06 2.25
N THR A 140 -13.71 1.62 1.64
CA THR A 140 -13.19 1.27 0.31
C THR A 140 -11.66 1.22 0.36
N GLY A 141 -10.98 1.04 -0.76
CA GLY A 141 -9.51 1.08 -0.76
C GLY A 141 -8.85 0.26 -1.86
N ILE A 142 -7.67 -0.28 -1.54
CA ILE A 142 -6.82 -1.04 -2.46
C ILE A 142 -6.59 -2.43 -1.88
N SER A 143 -6.86 -3.47 -2.69
CA SER A 143 -6.52 -4.87 -2.41
C SER A 143 -5.35 -5.27 -3.31
N PHE A 144 -4.16 -5.51 -2.73
CA PHE A 144 -2.94 -5.65 -3.52
C PHE A 144 -2.51 -7.10 -3.79
N MET A 145 -3.35 -8.08 -3.41
CA MET A 145 -3.23 -9.51 -3.79
C MET A 145 -1.88 -10.15 -3.41
N ALA A 146 -1.30 -9.75 -2.28
CA ALA A 146 0.04 -10.22 -1.91
C ALA A 146 0.11 -11.74 -1.70
N THR A 147 -0.93 -12.33 -1.09
CA THR A 147 -1.02 -13.77 -0.84
C THR A 147 -1.02 -14.57 -2.15
N GLU A 148 -1.74 -14.10 -3.17
CA GLU A 148 -1.77 -14.76 -4.49
C GLU A 148 -0.40 -14.69 -5.18
N LEU A 149 0.38 -13.63 -4.91
CA LEU A 149 1.71 -13.45 -5.47
C LEU A 149 2.81 -14.20 -4.69
N ASP A 150 2.55 -14.67 -3.46
CA ASP A 150 3.55 -15.36 -2.64
C ASP A 150 4.04 -16.65 -3.31
N GLY A 151 3.13 -17.42 -3.90
CA GLY A 151 3.48 -18.59 -4.68
C GLY A 151 4.36 -18.24 -5.88
N LYS A 152 4.02 -17.17 -6.60
CA LYS A 152 4.79 -16.72 -7.76
C LYS A 152 6.19 -16.21 -7.38
N ARG A 153 6.31 -15.51 -6.26
CA ARG A 153 7.62 -15.10 -5.71
C ARG A 153 8.48 -16.30 -5.36
N LEU A 154 7.88 -17.32 -4.74
CA LEU A 154 8.58 -18.56 -4.42
C LEU A 154 9.06 -19.28 -5.68
N GLU A 155 8.23 -19.38 -6.73
CA GLU A 155 8.63 -19.94 -8.04
C GLU A 155 9.82 -19.20 -8.64
N ILE A 156 9.77 -17.86 -8.68
CA ILE A 156 10.89 -17.03 -9.19
C ILE A 156 12.15 -17.26 -8.34
N LEU A 157 12.03 -17.37 -7.03
CA LEU A 157 13.16 -17.64 -6.15
C LEU A 157 13.76 -19.03 -6.42
N MET A 158 12.94 -20.04 -6.69
CA MET A 158 13.41 -21.37 -7.10
C MET A 158 14.13 -21.35 -8.46
N GLU A 159 13.64 -20.52 -9.40
CA GLU A 159 14.32 -20.31 -10.67
C GLU A 159 15.66 -19.58 -10.48
N LEU A 160 15.73 -18.58 -9.56
CA LEU A 160 16.97 -17.86 -9.21
C LEU A 160 18.04 -18.77 -8.58
N VAL A 161 17.61 -19.75 -7.79
CA VAL A 161 18.52 -20.65 -7.05
C VAL A 161 18.14 -22.11 -7.32
N PRO A 162 18.32 -22.62 -8.57
CA PRO A 162 17.82 -23.94 -8.98
C PRO A 162 18.47 -25.11 -8.26
N ALA A 163 19.64 -24.92 -7.66
CA ALA A 163 20.29 -25.92 -6.83
C ALA A 163 19.73 -26.03 -5.41
N SER A 164 18.90 -25.06 -4.98
CA SER A 164 18.32 -25.06 -3.64
C SER A 164 17.39 -26.25 -3.43
N ARG A 165 17.52 -26.90 -2.28
CA ARG A 165 16.60 -27.94 -1.82
C ARG A 165 15.94 -27.57 -0.50
N HIS A 166 16.42 -26.50 0.15
CA HIS A 166 15.86 -25.97 1.37
C HIS A 166 15.83 -24.46 1.30
N MET A 167 14.65 -23.87 1.40
CA MET A 167 14.40 -22.44 1.43
C MET A 167 13.69 -22.05 2.74
N ALA A 168 13.77 -20.78 3.08
CA ALA A 168 13.04 -20.21 4.21
C ALA A 168 12.02 -19.16 3.74
N ALA A 169 10.94 -19.00 4.51
CA ALA A 169 10.04 -17.86 4.41
C ALA A 169 10.04 -17.07 5.71
N LEU A 170 10.35 -15.79 5.63
CA LEU A 170 10.23 -14.84 6.74
C LEU A 170 8.81 -14.28 6.74
N VAL A 171 8.10 -14.46 7.85
CA VAL A 171 6.68 -14.12 7.95
C VAL A 171 6.37 -13.27 9.18
N ASP A 172 5.40 -12.38 9.06
CA ASP A 172 4.78 -11.72 10.21
C ASP A 172 3.61 -12.58 10.70
N PRO A 173 3.67 -13.16 11.91
CA PRO A 173 2.63 -14.07 12.41
C PRO A 173 1.27 -13.38 12.66
N THR A 174 1.22 -12.04 12.64
CA THR A 174 -0.04 -11.30 12.79
C THR A 174 -0.75 -11.08 11.45
N ILE A 175 -0.06 -11.32 10.33
CA ILE A 175 -0.55 -11.16 8.96
C ILE A 175 -0.65 -12.52 8.28
N THR A 176 0.43 -13.31 8.33
CA THR A 176 0.51 -14.61 7.66
C THR A 176 -0.17 -15.68 8.49
N GLY A 177 -1.33 -16.13 8.02
CA GLY A 177 -2.08 -17.21 8.67
C GLY A 177 -1.45 -18.59 8.42
N GLN A 178 -1.85 -19.55 9.26
CA GLN A 178 -1.37 -20.93 9.15
C GLN A 178 -1.68 -21.56 7.78
N SER A 179 -2.88 -21.32 7.25
CA SER A 179 -3.31 -21.83 5.94
C SER A 179 -2.42 -21.32 4.80
N GLN A 180 -2.02 -20.05 4.83
CA GLN A 180 -1.11 -19.46 3.85
C GLN A 180 0.27 -20.12 3.93
N ALA A 181 0.80 -20.29 5.15
CA ALA A 181 2.08 -20.96 5.38
C ALA A 181 2.07 -22.41 4.88
N GLU A 182 0.98 -23.14 5.10
CA GLU A 182 0.79 -24.51 4.61
C GLU A 182 0.69 -24.58 3.09
N THR A 183 0.00 -23.64 2.46
CA THR A 183 -0.08 -23.52 0.99
C THR A 183 1.31 -23.30 0.39
N LEU A 184 2.12 -22.41 0.98
CA LEU A 184 3.49 -22.16 0.52
C LEU A 184 4.39 -23.40 0.68
N ARG A 185 4.30 -24.11 1.82
CA ARG A 185 5.04 -25.37 2.01
C ARG A 185 4.65 -26.41 0.97
N SER A 186 3.37 -26.56 0.71
CA SER A 186 2.86 -27.50 -0.29
C SER A 186 3.34 -27.15 -1.70
N ALA A 187 3.34 -25.85 -2.05
CA ALA A 187 3.86 -25.38 -3.33
C ALA A 187 5.36 -25.67 -3.48
N ALA A 188 6.17 -25.41 -2.46
CA ALA A 188 7.60 -25.73 -2.45
C ALA A 188 7.83 -27.26 -2.57
N ALA A 189 7.12 -28.07 -1.80
CA ALA A 189 7.23 -29.52 -1.79
C ALA A 189 6.91 -30.12 -3.16
N SER A 190 5.92 -29.58 -3.89
CA SER A 190 5.58 -30.02 -5.25
C SER A 190 6.74 -29.83 -6.25
N CYS A 191 7.67 -28.92 -5.95
CA CYS A 191 8.89 -28.65 -6.72
C CYS A 191 10.14 -29.34 -6.12
N GLY A 192 9.98 -30.19 -5.11
CA GLY A 192 11.10 -30.89 -4.45
C GLY A 192 11.96 -30.00 -3.55
N VAL A 193 11.38 -28.90 -3.04
CA VAL A 193 12.02 -27.95 -2.13
C VAL A 193 11.36 -28.01 -0.77
N GLU A 194 12.13 -28.13 0.30
CA GLU A 194 11.68 -27.95 1.67
C GLU A 194 11.56 -26.46 1.99
N LEU A 195 10.45 -26.02 2.60
CA LEU A 195 10.23 -24.65 3.01
C LEU A 195 10.03 -24.55 4.52
N SER A 196 10.98 -23.93 5.21
CA SER A 196 10.90 -23.61 6.64
C SER A 196 10.32 -22.22 6.85
N ILE A 197 9.38 -22.09 7.80
CA ILE A 197 8.74 -20.81 8.13
C ILE A 197 9.39 -20.20 9.37
N TYR A 198 9.81 -18.97 9.27
CA TYR A 198 10.44 -18.19 10.36
C TYR A 198 9.55 -16.98 10.69
N PRO A 199 8.73 -17.08 11.75
CA PRO A 199 7.94 -15.95 12.22
C PRO A 199 8.81 -14.93 12.94
N ALA A 200 8.62 -13.64 12.66
CA ALA A 200 9.34 -12.57 13.33
C ALA A 200 8.61 -11.23 13.23
N ARG A 201 8.76 -10.40 14.26
CA ARG A 201 8.33 -9.02 14.29
C ARG A 201 9.34 -8.12 15.01
N GLY A 202 9.42 -6.88 14.52
CA GLY A 202 10.38 -5.92 15.04
C GLY A 202 11.84 -6.27 14.71
N ALA A 203 12.70 -5.31 14.90
CA ALA A 203 14.08 -5.33 14.43
C ALA A 203 14.89 -6.53 14.93
N GLU A 204 14.77 -6.85 16.21
CA GLU A 204 15.60 -7.89 16.88
C GLU A 204 15.19 -9.30 16.45
N GLU A 205 13.87 -9.59 16.46
CA GLU A 205 13.36 -10.91 16.05
C GLU A 205 13.62 -11.16 14.57
N ILE A 206 13.44 -10.13 13.71
CA ILE A 206 13.70 -10.22 12.26
C ILE A 206 15.18 -10.56 12.02
N ALA A 207 16.11 -9.85 12.67
CA ALA A 207 17.52 -10.14 12.54
C ALA A 207 17.86 -11.57 12.99
N SER A 208 17.28 -12.00 14.11
CA SER A 208 17.45 -13.36 14.65
C SER A 208 16.88 -14.43 13.72
N ALA A 209 15.69 -14.21 13.17
CA ALA A 209 15.02 -15.14 12.26
C ALA A 209 15.79 -15.34 10.95
N VAL A 210 16.32 -14.26 10.36
CA VAL A 210 17.16 -14.36 9.14
C VAL A 210 18.44 -15.17 9.43
N ASN A 211 19.10 -14.93 10.56
CA ASN A 211 20.26 -15.70 10.96
C ASN A 211 19.91 -17.17 11.21
N ALA A 212 18.80 -17.45 11.89
CA ALA A 212 18.30 -18.80 12.16
C ALA A 212 17.93 -19.56 10.88
N ALA A 213 17.37 -18.88 9.89
CA ALA A 213 17.05 -19.46 8.60
C ALA A 213 18.33 -20.01 7.91
N GLN A 214 19.37 -19.18 7.83
CA GLN A 214 20.66 -19.58 7.24
C GLN A 214 21.33 -20.69 8.07
N ALA A 215 21.37 -20.57 9.40
CA ALA A 215 21.94 -21.59 10.29
C ALA A 215 21.18 -22.92 10.23
N GLY A 216 19.87 -22.87 9.95
CA GLY A 216 19.02 -24.04 9.70
C GLY A 216 19.24 -24.69 8.33
N GLY A 217 20.15 -24.16 7.51
CA GLY A 217 20.50 -24.71 6.20
C GLY A 217 19.67 -24.16 5.04
N ALA A 218 18.84 -23.14 5.24
CA ALA A 218 18.17 -22.50 4.13
C ALA A 218 19.16 -21.78 3.20
N THR A 219 19.04 -22.03 1.91
CA THR A 219 19.91 -21.49 0.86
C THR A 219 19.27 -20.33 0.09
N ALA A 220 18.03 -20.00 0.40
CA ALA A 220 17.31 -18.82 -0.11
C ALA A 220 16.20 -18.42 0.85
N LEU A 221 15.80 -17.13 0.80
CA LEU A 221 14.81 -16.54 1.68
C LEU A 221 13.68 -15.86 0.87
N ASN A 222 12.43 -16.25 1.11
CA ASN A 222 11.25 -15.52 0.62
C ASN A 222 10.73 -14.61 1.74
N VAL A 223 10.75 -13.31 1.54
CA VAL A 223 10.23 -12.32 2.51
C VAL A 223 8.78 -12.00 2.15
N LEU A 224 7.84 -12.41 3.01
CA LEU A 224 6.42 -12.23 2.76
C LEU A 224 5.95 -10.79 3.04
N ALA A 225 4.76 -10.48 2.55
CA ALA A 225 4.14 -9.18 2.70
C ALA A 225 3.79 -8.89 4.17
N SER A 226 4.33 -7.81 4.71
CA SER A 226 3.96 -7.25 6.01
C SER A 226 4.41 -5.80 6.12
N PRO A 227 3.59 -4.91 6.72
CA PRO A 227 4.04 -3.56 7.05
C PRO A 227 5.26 -3.53 7.97
N ASP A 228 5.32 -4.45 8.95
CA ASP A 228 6.44 -4.53 9.90
C ASP A 228 7.74 -5.02 9.22
N LEU A 229 7.65 -6.06 8.38
CA LEU A 229 8.81 -6.52 7.60
C LEU A 229 9.28 -5.44 6.62
N ASN A 230 8.36 -4.71 5.99
CA ASN A 230 8.71 -3.60 5.09
C ASN A 230 9.36 -2.43 5.86
N ALA A 231 8.87 -2.08 7.04
CA ALA A 231 9.47 -1.04 7.87
C ALA A 231 10.90 -1.41 8.31
N ASN A 232 11.14 -2.70 8.56
CA ASN A 232 12.44 -3.24 8.97
C ASN A 232 13.27 -3.78 7.78
N ARG A 233 12.88 -3.51 6.53
CA ARG A 233 13.54 -4.07 5.33
C ARG A 233 15.04 -3.82 5.27
N ARG A 234 15.52 -2.70 5.82
CA ARG A 234 16.95 -2.41 5.87
C ARG A 234 17.72 -3.45 6.65
N ILE A 235 17.17 -3.90 7.78
CA ILE A 235 17.76 -4.97 8.60
C ILE A 235 17.81 -6.28 7.81
N ILE A 236 16.72 -6.60 7.09
CA ILE A 236 16.64 -7.81 6.26
C ILE A 236 17.70 -7.74 5.15
N LEU A 237 17.80 -6.61 4.44
CA LEU A 237 18.80 -6.38 3.39
C LEU A 237 20.22 -6.53 3.90
N ASP A 238 20.57 -5.90 5.02
CA ASP A 238 21.90 -5.95 5.62
C ASP A 238 22.25 -7.38 6.07
N ARG A 239 21.30 -8.14 6.63
CA ARG A 239 21.51 -9.53 7.05
C ARG A 239 21.66 -10.48 5.87
N THR A 240 20.75 -10.40 4.88
CA THR A 240 20.83 -11.26 3.68
C THR A 240 22.12 -11.01 2.91
N ALA A 241 22.57 -9.76 2.80
CA ALA A 241 23.86 -9.43 2.19
C ALA A 241 25.05 -9.99 2.98
N ALA A 242 25.08 -9.81 4.31
CA ALA A 242 26.15 -10.33 5.16
C ALA A 242 26.26 -11.87 5.12
N LEU A 243 25.14 -12.56 5.05
CA LEU A 243 25.04 -14.01 4.98
C LEU A 243 25.16 -14.55 3.55
N ARG A 244 25.26 -13.70 2.53
CA ARG A 244 25.19 -14.05 1.11
C ARG A 244 23.97 -14.94 0.80
N LEU A 245 22.83 -14.64 1.45
CA LEU A 245 21.60 -15.40 1.33
C LEU A 245 20.72 -14.77 0.23
N PRO A 246 20.52 -15.45 -0.92
CA PRO A 246 19.60 -14.99 -1.94
C PRO A 246 18.22 -14.75 -1.37
N ALA A 247 17.63 -13.57 -1.62
CA ALA A 247 16.33 -13.22 -1.07
C ALA A 247 15.39 -12.59 -2.10
N MET A 248 14.12 -12.97 -2.02
CA MET A 248 13.02 -12.44 -2.82
C MET A 248 12.12 -11.57 -1.98
N TYR A 249 11.77 -10.41 -2.50
CA TYR A 249 10.99 -9.39 -1.81
C TYR A 249 9.67 -9.11 -2.53
N GLN A 250 8.73 -8.50 -1.82
CA GLN A 250 7.42 -8.16 -2.35
C GLN A 250 7.45 -6.89 -3.21
N TRP A 251 8.21 -5.88 -2.78
CA TRP A 251 8.16 -4.55 -3.37
C TRP A 251 9.34 -4.29 -4.29
N PRO A 252 9.14 -3.87 -5.54
CA PRO A 252 10.18 -3.43 -6.47
C PRO A 252 11.21 -2.50 -5.83
N GLU A 253 10.75 -1.55 -5.03
CA GLU A 253 11.58 -0.58 -4.31
C GLU A 253 12.62 -1.26 -3.39
N THR A 254 12.32 -2.45 -2.86
CA THR A 254 13.27 -3.17 -2.00
C THR A 254 14.46 -3.73 -2.80
N ALA A 255 14.24 -4.15 -4.05
CA ALA A 255 15.34 -4.55 -4.94
C ALA A 255 16.20 -3.34 -5.35
N GLU A 256 15.58 -2.18 -5.59
CA GLU A 256 16.27 -0.92 -5.87
C GLU A 256 17.13 -0.46 -4.68
N GLU A 257 16.69 -0.70 -3.43
CA GLU A 257 17.42 -0.41 -2.21
C GLU A 257 18.56 -1.41 -1.89
N GLY A 258 18.77 -2.43 -2.73
CA GLY A 258 19.86 -3.41 -2.59
C GLY A 258 19.43 -4.86 -2.37
N GLY A 259 18.13 -5.16 -2.43
CA GLY A 259 17.62 -6.55 -2.47
C GLY A 259 18.04 -7.26 -3.75
N LEU A 260 18.09 -8.60 -3.73
CA LEU A 260 18.45 -9.40 -4.91
C LEU A 260 17.37 -9.34 -5.99
N ALA A 261 16.13 -9.60 -5.61
CA ALA A 261 15.00 -9.57 -6.55
C ALA A 261 13.70 -9.25 -5.83
N ALA A 262 12.77 -8.63 -6.54
CA ALA A 262 11.44 -8.35 -6.05
C ALA A 262 10.40 -8.63 -7.15
N TYR A 263 9.20 -9.10 -6.74
CA TYR A 263 8.08 -9.25 -7.65
C TYR A 263 6.79 -8.79 -6.98
N GLY A 264 6.18 -7.76 -7.54
CA GLY A 264 4.94 -7.21 -7.02
C GLY A 264 4.59 -5.84 -7.60
N PRO A 265 3.52 -5.22 -7.08
CA PRO A 265 3.14 -3.88 -7.48
C PRO A 265 4.08 -2.84 -6.83
N ARG A 266 4.29 -1.71 -7.48
CA ARG A 266 5.04 -0.61 -6.87
C ARG A 266 4.26 0.07 -5.77
N LEU A 267 4.88 0.29 -4.61
CA LEU A 267 4.32 1.05 -3.49
C LEU A 267 3.89 2.46 -3.91
N ALA A 268 4.68 3.10 -4.77
CA ALA A 268 4.35 4.40 -5.34
C ALA A 268 3.01 4.38 -6.10
N THR A 269 2.73 3.32 -6.87
CA THR A 269 1.46 3.16 -7.58
C THR A 269 0.29 2.98 -6.61
N ILE A 270 0.45 2.10 -5.61
CA ILE A 270 -0.57 1.89 -4.56
C ILE A 270 -0.90 3.20 -3.84
N ASN A 271 0.12 3.99 -3.48
CA ASN A 271 -0.11 5.25 -2.77
C ASN A 271 -0.77 6.33 -3.65
N ARG A 272 -0.49 6.37 -4.96
CA ARG A 272 -1.26 7.23 -5.90
C ARG A 272 -2.72 6.79 -6.00
N MET A 273 -2.98 5.49 -6.13
CA MET A 273 -4.35 4.95 -6.17
C MET A 273 -5.11 5.30 -4.88
N LYS A 274 -4.48 5.09 -3.73
CA LYS A 274 -5.02 5.46 -2.41
C LYS A 274 -5.36 6.95 -2.33
N ALA A 275 -4.45 7.83 -2.74
CA ALA A 275 -4.67 9.28 -2.75
C ALA A 275 -5.88 9.66 -3.59
N ARG A 276 -6.01 9.09 -4.81
CA ARG A 276 -7.17 9.34 -5.68
C ARG A 276 -8.49 8.91 -5.05
N GLN A 277 -8.52 7.79 -4.33
CA GLN A 277 -9.72 7.37 -3.63
C GLN A 277 -10.04 8.29 -2.45
N VAL A 278 -9.04 8.72 -1.67
CA VAL A 278 -9.21 9.72 -0.61
C VAL A 278 -9.79 11.02 -1.18
N VAL A 279 -9.27 11.49 -2.31
CA VAL A 279 -9.79 12.69 -3.01
C VAL A 279 -11.26 12.51 -3.42
N LYS A 280 -11.65 11.35 -3.97
CA LYS A 280 -13.05 11.07 -4.30
C LYS A 280 -13.94 11.20 -3.07
N VAL A 281 -13.50 10.66 -1.92
CA VAL A 281 -14.26 10.73 -0.66
C VAL A 281 -14.33 12.17 -0.14
N LEU A 282 -13.22 12.91 -0.11
CA LEU A 282 -13.21 14.32 0.31
C LEU A 282 -14.10 15.22 -0.57
N ARG A 283 -14.31 14.84 -1.84
CA ARG A 283 -15.24 15.49 -2.77
C ARG A 283 -16.68 15.01 -2.62
N GLY A 284 -16.98 14.17 -1.63
CA GLY A 284 -18.33 13.75 -1.26
C GLY A 284 -18.78 12.40 -1.81
N ALA A 285 -17.92 11.64 -2.51
CA ALA A 285 -18.27 10.28 -2.91
C ALA A 285 -18.34 9.36 -1.67
N LYS A 286 -19.31 8.47 -1.65
CA LYS A 286 -19.47 7.52 -0.53
C LYS A 286 -18.54 6.32 -0.76
N PRO A 287 -17.80 5.86 0.27
CA PRO A 287 -16.99 4.65 0.15
C PRO A 287 -17.76 3.44 -0.39
N ALA A 288 -19.02 3.31 0.00
CA ALA A 288 -19.91 2.24 -0.45
C ALA A 288 -20.05 2.14 -1.99
N ASP A 289 -19.91 3.27 -2.69
CA ASP A 289 -20.09 3.40 -4.13
C ASP A 289 -18.75 3.47 -4.90
N ILE A 290 -17.61 3.48 -4.18
CA ILE A 290 -16.26 3.48 -4.79
C ILE A 290 -15.76 2.04 -4.79
N PRO A 291 -15.53 1.42 -5.97
CA PRO A 291 -14.96 0.08 -6.03
C PRO A 291 -13.60 0.00 -5.32
N VAL A 292 -13.36 -1.11 -4.64
CA VAL A 292 -11.99 -1.47 -4.21
C VAL A 292 -11.17 -1.72 -5.46
N GLU A 293 -10.07 -0.99 -5.59
CA GLU A 293 -9.17 -1.12 -6.74
C GLU A 293 -8.10 -2.19 -6.45
N GLN A 294 -7.61 -2.83 -7.51
CA GLN A 294 -6.49 -3.76 -7.47
C GLN A 294 -5.39 -3.24 -8.39
N PRO A 295 -4.11 -3.37 -8.05
CA PRO A 295 -3.03 -3.08 -8.99
C PRO A 295 -3.16 -3.99 -10.21
N ASP A 296 -2.96 -3.44 -11.38
CA ASP A 296 -3.00 -4.14 -12.67
C ASP A 296 -1.60 -4.43 -13.24
N LYS A 297 -0.57 -3.87 -12.62
CA LYS A 297 0.83 -4.04 -13.02
C LYS A 297 1.65 -4.60 -11.85
N PHE A 298 2.32 -5.72 -12.13
CA PHE A 298 3.30 -6.36 -11.26
C PHE A 298 4.64 -6.36 -11.98
N GLU A 299 5.71 -6.02 -11.30
CA GLU A 299 7.04 -5.87 -11.88
C GLU A 299 8.02 -6.84 -11.25
N LEU A 300 8.82 -7.50 -12.09
CA LEU A 300 9.98 -8.28 -11.68
C LEU A 300 11.23 -7.42 -11.80
N ILE A 301 11.84 -7.10 -10.67
CA ILE A 301 13.09 -6.36 -10.61
C ILE A 301 14.19 -7.30 -10.14
N ILE A 302 15.33 -7.31 -10.84
CA ILE A 302 16.51 -8.11 -10.49
C ILE A 302 17.72 -7.20 -10.36
N ASN A 303 18.42 -7.31 -9.23
CA ASN A 303 19.61 -6.50 -8.94
C ASN A 303 20.89 -7.33 -9.15
N LEU A 304 21.55 -7.11 -10.28
CA LEU A 304 22.80 -7.79 -10.64
C LEU A 304 23.98 -7.38 -9.77
N ARG A 305 23.97 -6.15 -9.20
CA ARG A 305 25.01 -5.74 -8.23
C ARG A 305 24.95 -6.63 -6.99
N THR A 306 23.75 -6.85 -6.48
CA THR A 306 23.51 -7.72 -5.34
C THR A 306 23.81 -9.18 -5.68
N ALA A 307 23.35 -9.67 -6.84
CA ALA A 307 23.66 -11.02 -7.31
C ALA A 307 25.16 -11.26 -7.34
N LYS A 308 25.94 -10.35 -7.95
CA LYS A 308 27.41 -10.41 -8.01
C LYS A 308 28.05 -10.38 -6.62
N ALA A 309 27.54 -9.52 -5.72
CA ALA A 309 28.08 -9.39 -4.35
C ALA A 309 27.93 -10.67 -3.52
N ILE A 310 26.82 -11.41 -3.72
CA ILE A 310 26.58 -12.68 -3.04
C ILE A 310 27.15 -13.90 -3.79
N GLY A 311 27.69 -13.70 -5.01
CA GLY A 311 28.27 -14.78 -5.82
C GLY A 311 27.23 -15.62 -6.56
N LEU A 312 26.08 -15.05 -6.87
CA LEU A 312 24.98 -15.70 -7.60
C LEU A 312 25.02 -15.32 -9.10
N GLU A 313 24.97 -16.31 -9.96
CA GLU A 313 24.73 -16.13 -11.40
C GLU A 313 23.23 -16.20 -11.65
N VAL A 314 22.66 -15.13 -12.23
CA VAL A 314 21.24 -15.06 -12.54
C VAL A 314 20.98 -15.72 -13.90
N PRO A 315 20.04 -16.69 -13.99
CA PRO A 315 19.69 -17.33 -15.24
C PRO A 315 19.21 -16.33 -16.31
N ALA A 316 19.70 -16.44 -17.53
CA ALA A 316 19.35 -15.55 -18.65
C ALA A 316 17.82 -15.48 -18.88
N ALA A 317 17.11 -16.61 -18.77
CA ALA A 317 15.67 -16.65 -18.91
C ALA A 317 14.90 -15.80 -17.90
N LEU A 318 15.47 -15.53 -16.71
CA LEU A 318 14.89 -14.61 -15.73
C LEU A 318 15.18 -13.15 -16.09
N LEU A 319 16.39 -12.87 -16.58
CA LEU A 319 16.75 -11.52 -17.05
C LEU A 319 15.87 -11.09 -18.24
N ASP A 320 15.57 -12.01 -19.17
CA ASP A 320 14.70 -11.75 -20.32
C ASP A 320 13.24 -11.44 -19.90
N ARG A 321 12.84 -11.89 -18.70
CA ARG A 321 11.49 -11.69 -18.15
C ARG A 321 11.41 -10.54 -17.16
N ALA A 322 12.55 -9.99 -16.74
CA ALA A 322 12.58 -8.89 -15.79
C ALA A 322 12.08 -7.60 -16.46
N ASP A 323 11.21 -6.86 -15.73
CA ASP A 323 10.78 -5.52 -16.15
C ASP A 323 11.92 -4.51 -16.01
N GLU A 324 12.81 -4.74 -15.03
CA GLU A 324 13.99 -3.91 -14.79
C GLU A 324 15.15 -4.75 -14.25
N VAL A 325 16.36 -4.49 -14.77
CA VAL A 325 17.60 -5.10 -14.31
C VAL A 325 18.53 -3.98 -13.84
N ILE A 326 18.94 -4.03 -12.57
CA ILE A 326 19.82 -3.04 -11.92
C ILE A 326 21.26 -3.53 -12.07
N GLU A 327 22.07 -2.77 -12.83
CA GLU A 327 23.48 -3.05 -13.11
C GLU A 327 24.44 -2.21 -12.24
#